data_aa31a8787a7c9a6dc19bcfee1c9bf484
#
_entry.id   aa31a8787a7c9a6dc19bcfee1c9bf484
#
_cell.length_a   1.000
_cell.length_b   1.000
_cell.length_c   1.000
_cell.angle_alpha   90.00
_cell.angle_beta   90.00
_cell.angle_gamma   90.00
#
_symmetry.space_group_name_H-M   'P 1'
#
loop_
_entity.id
_entity.type
_entity.pdbx_description
1 polymer ?
#
loop_
_entity_poly.entity_id
_entity_poly.type
_entity_poly.pdbx_seq_one_letter_code
_entity_poly.pdbx_strand_id
1 'polypeptide(L)'
;MTVLLVTNDFPPTVGGIQSYLRDYVQEVVHRRGAQSIIVFASMQDKAAALAWDVEQPYTIIRWPFPVMLPTPAVRRMMQRIIREQHVDTVWFGAAAPLGVMGGAAKRAGASRVVATTHGHEVGWSMFRVGRRLLRTIGGSADVITYISEYTLGRFKEAFDPNPQFVALPSGVSTSRYAPATQQEKLETRASFRIGAESPLIVCASRLVKRKGQDRLIRVLPRVREQVPGAQLVIVGEGPYARRLHAMAEGVDGVRFTGRVSDDDLCRIVAAADVFAMPVRTRGGGLDVEGLGIVFLEAQACEVPVVAGDSGGAPETVTDHSGVVVDKNDDALVAALVRLLRDPLLRESMGKAGRRHVQREFSWQVLGERCEELLFSQALGD
;
A
#
# COMPACT_ATOMS: atom_id res chain seq x y z
N MET A 1 3.98 0.87 28.22
CA MET A 1 4.85 1.43 27.17
C MET A 1 4.00 2.30 26.26
N THR A 2 4.47 3.49 25.95
CA THR A 2 3.79 4.49 25.12
C THR A 2 4.57 4.75 23.84
N VAL A 3 3.89 4.76 22.71
CA VAL A 3 4.48 5.05 21.40
C VAL A 3 4.10 6.46 20.95
N LEU A 4 5.05 7.22 20.41
CA LEU A 4 4.80 8.50 19.75
C LEU A 4 5.01 8.33 18.24
N LEU A 5 3.93 8.34 17.47
CA LEU A 5 4.00 8.46 16.00
C LEU A 5 4.25 9.93 15.62
N VAL A 6 5.30 10.19 14.84
CA VAL A 6 5.64 11.52 14.30
C VAL A 6 5.55 11.47 12.78
N THR A 7 4.62 12.23 12.18
CA THR A 7 4.38 12.16 10.74
C THR A 7 3.80 13.44 10.13
N ASN A 8 4.09 13.66 8.85
CA ASN A 8 3.35 14.62 8.01
C ASN A 8 2.09 14.02 7.39
N ASP A 9 2.05 12.70 7.31
CA ASP A 9 1.06 11.96 6.54
C ASP A 9 0.08 11.27 7.47
N PHE A 10 -1.02 11.97 7.83
CA PHE A 10 -2.06 11.42 8.70
C PHE A 10 -3.45 11.93 8.27
N PRO A 11 -4.52 11.17 8.51
CA PRO A 11 -5.88 11.64 8.24
C PRO A 11 -6.16 13.02 8.87
N PRO A 12 -7.13 13.76 8.30
CA PRO A 12 -8.13 13.36 7.28
C PRO A 12 -7.62 13.37 5.84
N THR A 13 -6.37 13.74 5.62
CA THR A 13 -5.79 13.73 4.27
C THR A 13 -5.76 12.32 3.71
N VAL A 14 -6.14 12.17 2.45
CA VAL A 14 -6.25 10.87 1.77
C VAL A 14 -5.00 10.58 0.95
N GLY A 15 -4.41 9.41 1.16
CA GLY A 15 -3.24 8.93 0.41
C GLY A 15 -2.77 7.57 0.91
N GLY A 16 -1.87 6.93 0.19
CA GLY A 16 -1.38 5.59 0.55
C GLY A 16 -0.65 5.54 1.89
N ILE A 17 0.18 6.57 2.20
CA ILE A 17 0.90 6.65 3.48
C ILE A 17 -0.08 6.94 4.62
N GLN A 18 -1.03 7.85 4.39
CA GLN A 18 -2.05 8.21 5.38
C GLN A 18 -2.91 6.99 5.77
N SER A 19 -3.36 6.23 4.79
CA SER A 19 -4.12 4.99 5.04
C SER A 19 -3.25 3.95 5.76
N TYR A 20 -2.01 3.75 5.32
CA TYR A 20 -1.05 2.85 5.97
C TYR A 20 -0.88 3.18 7.45
N LEU A 21 -0.60 4.44 7.78
CA LEU A 21 -0.37 4.86 9.17
C LEU A 21 -1.65 4.79 10.01
N ARG A 22 -2.80 5.21 9.45
CA ARG A 22 -4.10 5.07 10.11
C ARG A 22 -4.38 3.62 10.50
N ASP A 23 -4.22 2.71 9.57
CA ASP A 23 -4.58 1.32 9.74
C ASP A 23 -3.66 0.65 10.79
N TYR A 24 -2.36 0.94 10.76
CA TYR A 24 -1.44 0.47 11.81
C TYR A 24 -1.71 1.10 13.18
N VAL A 25 -2.08 2.38 13.26
CA VAL A 25 -2.49 3.02 14.52
C VAL A 25 -3.74 2.34 15.06
N GLN A 26 -4.72 2.03 14.21
CA GLN A 26 -5.93 1.30 14.60
C GLN A 26 -5.61 -0.11 15.13
N GLU A 27 -4.69 -0.82 14.49
CA GLU A 27 -4.22 -2.14 14.97
C GLU A 27 -3.52 -2.03 16.34
N VAL A 28 -2.68 -1.03 16.54
CA VAL A 28 -2.04 -0.79 17.84
C VAL A 28 -3.08 -0.48 18.91
N VAL A 29 -4.05 0.37 18.61
CA VAL A 29 -5.15 0.71 19.53
C VAL A 29 -6.00 -0.51 19.85
N HIS A 30 -6.31 -1.32 18.86
CA HIS A 30 -7.09 -2.56 19.05
C HIS A 30 -6.38 -3.55 19.98
N ARG A 31 -5.06 -3.68 19.86
CA ARG A 31 -4.25 -4.67 20.60
C ARG A 31 -3.82 -4.19 21.98
N ARG A 32 -3.50 -2.90 22.12
CA ARG A 32 -2.87 -2.32 23.32
C ARG A 32 -3.69 -1.25 24.03
N GLY A 33 -4.81 -0.83 23.42
CA GLY A 33 -5.65 0.24 23.95
C GLY A 33 -5.21 1.64 23.49
N ALA A 34 -6.12 2.58 23.57
CA ALA A 34 -5.97 3.94 23.04
C ALA A 34 -4.83 4.75 23.67
N GLN A 35 -4.51 4.50 24.96
CA GLN A 35 -3.46 5.19 25.69
C GLN A 35 -2.05 4.70 25.33
N SER A 36 -1.92 3.65 24.53
CA SER A 36 -0.61 3.11 24.13
C SER A 36 0.06 3.91 23.02
N ILE A 37 -0.66 4.80 22.34
CA ILE A 37 -0.15 5.57 21.21
C ILE A 37 -0.60 7.02 21.24
N ILE A 38 0.33 7.91 20.91
CA ILE A 38 0.11 9.34 20.71
C ILE A 38 0.55 9.67 19.28
N VAL A 39 -0.24 10.44 18.57
CA VAL A 39 0.09 10.87 17.20
C VAL A 39 0.48 12.35 17.21
N PHE A 40 1.68 12.67 16.75
CA PHE A 40 2.13 14.04 16.49
C PHE A 40 2.19 14.25 14.97
N ALA A 41 1.19 14.94 14.44
CA ALA A 41 1.01 15.09 13.00
C ALA A 41 0.91 16.54 12.54
N SER A 42 1.26 16.83 11.28
CA SER A 42 1.02 18.13 10.64
C SER A 42 -0.49 18.41 10.48
N MET A 43 -0.84 19.67 10.26
CA MET A 43 -2.22 20.13 10.09
C MET A 43 -2.38 20.77 8.70
N GLN A 44 -2.87 20.01 7.72
CA GLN A 44 -3.04 20.49 6.35
C GLN A 44 -4.33 21.28 6.17
N ASP A 45 -5.45 20.76 6.69
CA ASP A 45 -6.75 21.43 6.78
C ASP A 45 -7.16 21.45 8.25
N LYS A 46 -7.26 22.63 8.84
CA LYS A 46 -7.53 22.78 10.28
C LYS A 46 -8.93 22.29 10.65
N ALA A 47 -9.95 22.62 9.87
CA ALA A 47 -11.33 22.27 10.19
C ALA A 47 -11.55 20.75 10.08
N ALA A 48 -11.09 20.18 8.97
CA ALA A 48 -11.17 18.74 8.75
C ALA A 48 -10.33 17.94 9.77
N ALA A 49 -9.12 18.43 10.14
CA ALA A 49 -8.28 17.78 11.13
C ALA A 49 -8.93 17.76 12.52
N LEU A 50 -9.48 18.87 12.97
CA LEU A 50 -10.14 18.93 14.27
C LEU A 50 -11.41 18.06 14.32
N ALA A 51 -12.19 18.02 13.23
CA ALA A 51 -13.35 17.13 13.12
C ALA A 51 -12.95 15.66 13.21
N TRP A 52 -11.89 15.26 12.50
CA TRP A 52 -11.33 13.91 12.54
C TRP A 52 -10.82 13.54 13.94
N ASP A 53 -10.05 14.44 14.57
CA ASP A 53 -9.35 14.17 15.82
C ASP A 53 -10.34 13.87 16.98
N VAL A 54 -11.50 14.52 17.00
CA VAL A 54 -12.55 14.33 18.03
C VAL A 54 -13.15 12.92 17.97
N GLU A 55 -13.15 12.30 16.79
CA GLU A 55 -13.71 10.95 16.60
C GLU A 55 -12.72 9.84 17.01
N GLN A 56 -11.46 10.17 17.27
CA GLN A 56 -10.45 9.16 17.56
C GLN A 56 -10.36 8.86 19.07
N PRO A 57 -10.18 7.60 19.45
CA PRO A 57 -10.08 7.21 20.86
C PRO A 57 -8.68 7.52 21.47
N TYR A 58 -7.69 7.86 20.66
CA TYR A 58 -6.31 8.10 21.05
C TYR A 58 -5.93 9.59 20.92
N THR A 59 -4.86 9.99 21.59
CA THR A 59 -4.41 11.39 21.60
C THR A 59 -3.74 11.77 20.28
N ILE A 60 -4.20 12.88 19.69
CA ILE A 60 -3.58 13.50 18.51
C ILE A 60 -3.15 14.92 18.86
N ILE A 61 -1.87 15.23 18.62
CA ILE A 61 -1.29 16.54 18.79
C ILE A 61 -0.95 17.07 17.40
N ARG A 62 -1.54 18.21 17.02
CA ARG A 62 -1.33 18.79 15.69
C ARG A 62 -0.27 19.89 15.73
N TRP A 63 0.70 19.77 14.84
CA TRP A 63 1.58 20.87 14.47
C TRP A 63 0.79 21.88 13.64
N PRO A 64 0.80 23.21 13.97
CA PRO A 64 -0.14 24.18 13.38
C PRO A 64 0.15 24.57 11.92
N PHE A 65 1.02 23.84 11.23
CA PHE A 65 1.39 24.10 9.83
C PHE A 65 1.18 22.84 8.98
N PRO A 66 0.98 23.01 7.65
CA PRO A 66 0.72 21.91 6.73
C PRO A 66 1.87 20.90 6.61
N VAL A 67 3.09 21.34 6.93
CA VAL A 67 4.29 20.50 6.82
C VAL A 67 5.15 20.69 8.08
N MET A 68 5.55 19.58 8.67
CA MET A 68 6.62 19.52 9.67
C MET A 68 7.96 19.29 8.99
N LEU A 69 8.92 20.14 9.27
CA LEU A 69 10.32 19.92 8.95
C LEU A 69 11.11 19.71 10.26
N PRO A 70 12.28 19.05 10.24
CA PRO A 70 13.07 18.78 11.44
C PRO A 70 13.75 20.07 12.00
N THR A 71 12.95 21.11 12.21
CA THR A 71 13.39 22.39 12.74
C THR A 71 13.62 22.33 14.27
N PRO A 72 14.35 23.28 14.86
CA PRO A 72 14.49 23.36 16.31
C PRO A 72 13.15 23.45 17.06
N ALA A 73 12.13 24.07 16.47
CA ALA A 73 10.81 24.20 17.08
C ALA A 73 10.06 22.85 17.11
N VAL A 74 9.98 22.14 15.96
CA VAL A 74 9.37 20.81 15.87
C VAL A 74 10.10 19.82 16.79
N ARG A 75 11.44 19.84 16.78
CA ARG A 75 12.26 19.00 17.65
C ARG A 75 11.97 19.25 19.12
N ARG A 76 11.90 20.51 19.56
CA ARG A 76 11.57 20.86 20.96
C ARG A 76 10.18 20.38 21.37
N MET A 77 9.20 20.52 20.48
CA MET A 77 7.84 20.03 20.73
C MET A 77 7.81 18.50 20.87
N MET A 78 8.44 17.77 19.94
CA MET A 78 8.59 16.31 20.05
C MET A 78 9.27 15.90 21.37
N GLN A 79 10.38 16.55 21.75
CA GLN A 79 11.09 16.26 23.00
C GLN A 79 10.25 16.57 24.25
N ARG A 80 9.40 17.60 24.19
CA ARG A 80 8.46 17.93 25.24
C ARG A 80 7.42 16.84 25.41
N ILE A 81 6.79 16.39 24.31
CA ILE A 81 5.82 15.29 24.32
C ILE A 81 6.45 14.02 24.92
N ILE A 82 7.67 13.67 24.49
CA ILE A 82 8.37 12.48 25.00
C ILE A 82 8.50 12.52 26.52
N ARG A 83 8.92 13.65 27.09
CA ARG A 83 9.12 13.79 28.55
C ARG A 83 7.81 13.83 29.32
N GLU A 84 6.82 14.61 28.85
CA GLU A 84 5.55 14.81 29.56
C GLU A 84 4.67 13.56 29.52
N GLN A 85 4.77 12.77 28.45
CA GLN A 85 3.94 11.57 28.24
C GLN A 85 4.69 10.25 28.49
N HIS A 86 5.95 10.33 28.98
CA HIS A 86 6.79 9.16 29.26
C HIS A 86 6.85 8.19 28.07
N VAL A 87 7.15 8.70 26.87
CA VAL A 87 7.20 7.94 25.64
C VAL A 87 8.40 7.00 25.62
N ASP A 88 8.15 5.72 25.42
CA ASP A 88 9.19 4.67 25.32
C ASP A 88 9.74 4.55 23.90
N THR A 89 8.84 4.55 22.91
CA THR A 89 9.18 4.36 21.48
C THR A 89 8.74 5.56 20.65
N VAL A 90 9.65 6.10 19.83
CA VAL A 90 9.31 7.09 18.81
C VAL A 90 9.28 6.41 17.45
N TRP A 91 8.12 6.48 16.81
CA TRP A 91 7.89 5.94 15.48
C TRP A 91 7.77 7.09 14.47
N PHE A 92 8.74 7.21 13.55
CA PHE A 92 8.64 8.13 12.43
C PHE A 92 7.85 7.46 11.31
N GLY A 93 6.64 7.97 11.04
CA GLY A 93 5.72 7.42 10.05
C GLY A 93 6.22 7.49 8.61
N ALA A 94 7.14 8.41 8.32
CA ALA A 94 7.99 8.44 7.15
C ALA A 94 9.43 8.72 7.58
N ALA A 95 10.39 7.88 7.17
CA ALA A 95 11.77 7.98 7.61
C ALA A 95 12.39 9.36 7.25
N ALA A 96 12.27 9.79 6.01
CA ALA A 96 12.76 11.10 5.57
C ALA A 96 11.60 12.10 5.43
N PRO A 97 11.75 13.36 5.88
CA PRO A 97 12.94 13.93 6.54
C PRO A 97 12.93 13.88 8.08
N LEU A 98 11.79 13.54 8.72
CA LEU A 98 11.59 13.69 10.17
C LEU A 98 12.46 12.76 11.01
N GLY A 99 12.83 11.60 10.50
CA GLY A 99 13.65 10.60 11.18
C GLY A 99 15.06 11.10 11.59
N VAL A 100 15.55 12.20 11.01
CA VAL A 100 16.81 12.83 11.45
C VAL A 100 16.75 13.30 12.91
N MET A 101 15.54 13.42 13.48
CA MET A 101 15.33 13.76 14.88
C MET A 101 15.46 12.56 15.82
N GLY A 102 15.74 11.36 15.33
CA GLY A 102 15.86 10.14 16.15
C GLY A 102 16.84 10.27 17.30
N GLY A 103 18.03 10.80 17.05
CA GLY A 103 18.99 11.08 18.12
C GLY A 103 18.49 12.09 19.16
N ALA A 104 17.62 13.04 18.79
CA ALA A 104 17.00 13.96 19.72
C ALA A 104 15.87 13.29 20.52
N ALA A 105 15.17 12.33 19.93
CA ALA A 105 14.18 11.50 20.63
C ALA A 105 14.84 10.67 21.74
N LYS A 106 15.93 9.97 21.44
CA LYS A 106 16.71 9.21 22.43
C LYS A 106 17.22 10.09 23.58
N ARG A 107 17.76 11.27 23.27
CA ARG A 107 18.17 12.24 24.32
C ARG A 107 17.03 12.79 25.16
N ALA A 108 15.80 12.71 24.71
CA ALA A 108 14.62 13.12 25.47
C ALA A 108 14.07 12.02 26.38
N GLY A 109 14.55 10.78 26.25
CA GLY A 109 14.18 9.63 27.08
C GLY A 109 13.58 8.46 26.32
N ALA A 110 13.37 8.57 25.00
CA ALA A 110 12.89 7.41 24.22
C ALA A 110 13.97 6.31 24.17
N SER A 111 13.59 5.11 24.55
CA SER A 111 14.47 3.93 24.54
C SER A 111 14.61 3.34 23.13
N ARG A 112 13.61 3.56 22.25
CA ARG A 112 13.55 2.97 20.92
C ARG A 112 13.12 3.97 19.85
N VAL A 113 13.71 3.89 18.67
CA VAL A 113 13.37 4.69 17.49
C VAL A 113 13.11 3.77 16.31
N VAL A 114 11.91 3.84 15.77
CA VAL A 114 11.49 3.12 14.56
C VAL A 114 11.23 4.12 13.44
N ALA A 115 11.67 3.85 12.22
CA ALA A 115 11.45 4.71 11.07
C ALA A 115 10.90 3.89 9.89
N THR A 116 9.74 4.29 9.37
CA THR A 116 9.07 3.58 8.25
C THR A 116 9.46 4.18 6.92
N THR A 117 9.77 3.33 5.94
CA THR A 117 10.01 3.73 4.55
C THR A 117 8.84 3.31 3.66
N HIS A 118 8.53 4.13 2.65
CA HIS A 118 7.42 3.91 1.72
C HIS A 118 7.88 3.83 0.26
N GLY A 119 9.19 3.76 0.03
CA GLY A 119 9.81 3.69 -1.30
C GLY A 119 10.22 5.05 -1.89
N HIS A 120 9.74 6.18 -1.36
CA HIS A 120 10.22 7.49 -1.80
C HIS A 120 11.66 7.78 -1.36
N GLU A 121 12.19 7.03 -0.40
CA GLU A 121 13.58 7.06 0.04
C GLU A 121 14.55 6.67 -1.08
N VAL A 122 14.09 5.93 -2.08
CA VAL A 122 14.86 5.66 -3.31
C VAL A 122 15.31 6.97 -3.97
N GLY A 123 14.42 7.96 -4.07
CA GLY A 123 14.79 9.29 -4.59
C GLY A 123 15.86 9.95 -3.72
N TRP A 124 15.74 9.89 -2.39
CA TRP A 124 16.74 10.46 -1.48
C TRP A 124 18.09 9.75 -1.56
N SER A 125 18.13 8.45 -1.80
CA SER A 125 19.37 7.68 -1.91
C SER A 125 20.21 8.01 -3.16
N MET A 126 19.62 8.68 -4.17
CA MET A 126 20.28 8.95 -5.45
C MET A 126 21.19 10.18 -5.44
N PHE A 127 21.09 11.07 -4.44
CA PHE A 127 21.92 12.27 -4.40
C PHE A 127 22.63 12.45 -3.04
N ARG A 128 23.78 13.13 -3.06
CA ARG A 128 24.71 13.20 -1.92
C ARG A 128 24.07 13.74 -0.62
N VAL A 129 23.25 14.79 -0.72
CA VAL A 129 22.59 15.38 0.46
C VAL A 129 21.57 14.43 1.05
N GLY A 130 20.76 13.79 0.18
CA GLY A 130 19.79 12.77 0.60
C GLY A 130 20.45 11.58 1.29
N ARG A 131 21.53 11.04 0.72
CA ARG A 131 22.31 9.94 1.36
C ARG A 131 22.85 10.34 2.74
N ARG A 132 23.32 11.58 2.90
CA ARG A 132 23.79 12.09 4.21
C ARG A 132 22.66 12.14 5.24
N LEU A 133 21.46 12.55 4.80
CA LEU A 133 20.26 12.57 5.63
C LEU A 133 19.83 11.15 6.01
N LEU A 134 19.76 10.23 5.05
CA LEU A 134 19.42 8.82 5.33
C LEU A 134 20.45 8.16 6.27
N ARG A 135 21.74 8.46 6.11
CA ARG A 135 22.79 8.00 7.03
C ARG A 135 22.58 8.53 8.46
N THR A 136 22.18 9.79 8.62
CA THR A 136 21.85 10.36 9.94
C THR A 136 20.67 9.64 10.58
N ILE A 137 19.66 9.27 9.76
CA ILE A 137 18.50 8.49 10.23
C ILE A 137 18.96 7.11 10.66
N GLY A 138 19.72 6.41 9.82
CA GLY A 138 20.25 5.07 10.13
C GLY A 138 21.09 5.03 11.41
N GLY A 139 21.89 6.06 11.65
CA GLY A 139 22.71 6.16 12.87
C GLY A 139 21.92 6.40 14.16
N SER A 140 20.62 6.66 14.10
CA SER A 140 19.79 6.91 15.29
C SER A 140 18.56 6.01 15.38
N ALA A 141 18.13 5.41 14.29
CA ALA A 141 17.03 4.44 14.26
C ALA A 141 17.53 3.06 14.73
N ASP A 142 16.77 2.40 15.57
CA ASP A 142 17.02 1.00 15.96
C ASP A 142 16.45 0.06 14.90
N VAL A 143 15.28 0.43 14.33
CA VAL A 143 14.61 -0.32 13.26
C VAL A 143 14.21 0.61 12.14
N ILE A 144 14.44 0.17 10.91
CA ILE A 144 13.88 0.76 9.70
C ILE A 144 12.95 -0.27 9.05
N THR A 145 11.68 0.10 8.88
CA THR A 145 10.74 -0.78 8.20
C THR A 145 10.68 -0.48 6.71
N TYR A 146 10.41 -1.52 5.91
CA TYR A 146 10.30 -1.41 4.46
C TYR A 146 9.07 -2.17 3.95
N ILE A 147 8.58 -1.76 2.77
CA ILE A 147 7.34 -2.31 2.20
C ILE A 147 7.59 -3.45 1.20
N SER A 148 8.79 -3.57 0.63
CA SER A 148 9.18 -4.62 -0.31
C SER A 148 10.69 -4.77 -0.37
N GLU A 149 11.18 -5.97 -0.69
CA GLU A 149 12.62 -6.25 -0.88
C GLU A 149 13.20 -5.41 -2.03
N TYR A 150 12.40 -5.19 -3.07
CA TYR A 150 12.79 -4.29 -4.16
C TYR A 150 13.13 -2.88 -3.64
N THR A 151 12.26 -2.29 -2.81
CA THR A 151 12.52 -0.95 -2.27
C THR A 151 13.71 -0.94 -1.33
N LEU A 152 13.83 -1.95 -0.46
CA LEU A 152 14.96 -2.13 0.45
C LEU A 152 16.27 -2.18 -0.34
N GLY A 153 16.37 -3.01 -1.37
CA GLY A 153 17.56 -3.16 -2.20
C GLY A 153 18.02 -1.85 -2.87
N ARG A 154 17.09 -0.88 -3.05
CA ARG A 154 17.39 0.40 -3.67
C ARG A 154 17.97 1.46 -2.71
N PHE A 155 17.68 1.36 -1.40
CA PHE A 155 18.08 2.40 -0.45
C PHE A 155 18.87 1.87 0.77
N LYS A 156 18.93 0.58 1.02
CA LYS A 156 19.55 -0.02 2.22
C LYS A 156 20.94 0.56 2.53
N GLU A 157 21.80 0.61 1.54
CA GLU A 157 23.17 1.10 1.69
C GLU A 157 23.27 2.60 2.05
N ALA A 158 22.19 3.36 1.86
CA ALA A 158 22.18 4.76 2.20
C ALA A 158 21.95 5.04 3.70
N PHE A 159 21.47 4.04 4.45
CA PHE A 159 21.16 4.14 5.89
C PHE A 159 22.31 3.70 6.82
N ASP A 160 23.55 3.58 6.35
CA ASP A 160 24.71 3.23 7.18
C ASP A 160 24.83 4.11 8.45
N PRO A 161 25.26 3.56 9.64
CA PRO A 161 25.55 2.17 9.95
C PRO A 161 24.39 1.43 10.63
N ASN A 162 23.99 0.33 10.09
CA ASN A 162 23.28 -0.82 10.64
C ASN A 162 22.04 -0.64 11.56
N PRO A 163 20.96 0.03 11.18
CA PRO A 163 19.69 -0.27 11.79
C PRO A 163 19.22 -1.68 11.38
N GLN A 164 18.44 -2.32 12.22
CA GLN A 164 17.72 -3.51 11.82
C GLN A 164 16.70 -3.16 10.73
N PHE A 165 16.67 -3.91 9.62
CA PHE A 165 15.64 -3.75 8.59
C PHE A 165 14.57 -4.83 8.75
N VAL A 166 13.30 -4.41 8.80
CA VAL A 166 12.17 -5.31 9.00
C VAL A 166 11.07 -5.03 8.00
N ALA A 167 10.57 -6.07 7.33
CA ALA A 167 9.44 -5.96 6.42
C ALA A 167 8.15 -5.62 7.18
N LEU A 168 7.54 -4.49 6.84
CA LEU A 168 6.26 -4.06 7.38
C LEU A 168 5.43 -3.45 6.23
N PRO A 169 4.94 -4.26 5.29
CA PRO A 169 4.05 -3.80 4.22
C PRO A 169 2.67 -3.46 4.77
N SER A 170 1.79 -2.90 3.93
CA SER A 170 0.40 -2.69 4.32
C SER A 170 -0.35 -4.02 4.46
N GLY A 171 -1.15 -4.16 5.50
CA GLY A 171 -2.01 -5.31 5.71
C GLY A 171 -3.26 -5.28 4.84
N VAL A 172 -3.89 -6.45 4.69
CA VAL A 172 -5.18 -6.62 4.02
C VAL A 172 -6.22 -7.12 5.00
N SER A 173 -7.38 -6.47 5.01
CA SER A 173 -8.56 -6.96 5.75
C SER A 173 -9.20 -8.11 4.99
N THR A 174 -8.94 -9.34 5.43
CA THR A 174 -9.49 -10.56 4.81
C THR A 174 -10.96 -10.79 5.13
N SER A 175 -11.55 -10.00 6.03
CA SER A 175 -12.99 -9.93 6.27
C SER A 175 -13.69 -8.97 5.31
N ARG A 176 -13.05 -7.87 4.95
CA ARG A 176 -13.56 -6.90 3.98
C ARG A 176 -13.36 -7.39 2.54
N TYR A 177 -12.15 -7.82 2.21
CA TYR A 177 -11.83 -8.48 0.95
C TYR A 177 -12.02 -9.98 1.14
N ALA A 178 -13.19 -10.47 0.79
CA ALA A 178 -13.60 -11.86 0.97
C ALA A 178 -14.16 -12.43 -0.35
N PRO A 179 -14.09 -13.75 -0.54
CA PRO A 179 -14.74 -14.39 -1.68
C PRO A 179 -16.24 -14.10 -1.69
N ALA A 180 -16.76 -13.73 -2.85
CA ALA A 180 -18.19 -13.52 -3.05
C ALA A 180 -18.87 -14.82 -3.48
N THR A 181 -20.09 -15.04 -3.02
CA THR A 181 -20.98 -16.10 -3.51
C THR A 181 -21.34 -15.85 -4.98
N GLN A 182 -21.80 -16.88 -5.67
CA GLN A 182 -22.23 -16.73 -7.06
C GLN A 182 -23.37 -15.69 -7.21
N GLN A 183 -24.29 -15.66 -6.26
CA GLN A 183 -25.38 -14.68 -6.26
C GLN A 183 -24.84 -13.22 -6.12
N GLU A 184 -23.95 -12.99 -5.17
CA GLU A 184 -23.32 -11.67 -4.98
C GLU A 184 -22.50 -11.23 -6.21
N LYS A 185 -21.83 -12.16 -6.88
CA LYS A 185 -21.13 -11.88 -8.14
C LYS A 185 -22.10 -11.44 -9.23
N LEU A 186 -23.23 -12.14 -9.41
CA LEU A 186 -24.25 -11.80 -10.39
C LEU A 186 -24.88 -10.41 -10.10
N GLU A 187 -25.25 -10.14 -8.85
CA GLU A 187 -25.78 -8.85 -8.43
C GLU A 187 -24.80 -7.71 -8.67
N THR A 188 -23.53 -7.92 -8.31
CA THR A 188 -22.47 -6.94 -8.55
C THR A 188 -22.28 -6.70 -10.05
N ARG A 189 -22.19 -7.76 -10.86
CA ARG A 189 -22.07 -7.64 -12.31
C ARG A 189 -23.24 -6.86 -12.91
N ALA A 190 -24.47 -7.15 -12.49
CA ALA A 190 -25.66 -6.43 -12.94
C ALA A 190 -25.61 -4.93 -12.56
N SER A 191 -25.21 -4.59 -11.33
CA SER A 191 -25.11 -3.20 -10.87
C SER A 191 -24.09 -2.38 -11.68
N PHE A 192 -23.03 -3.02 -12.15
CA PHE A 192 -22.02 -2.41 -13.03
C PHE A 192 -22.31 -2.62 -14.53
N ARG A 193 -23.49 -3.16 -14.88
CA ARG A 193 -23.91 -3.45 -16.27
C ARG A 193 -22.92 -4.38 -17.00
N ILE A 194 -22.37 -5.34 -16.30
CA ILE A 194 -21.49 -6.39 -16.81
C ILE A 194 -22.36 -7.60 -17.13
N GLY A 195 -22.10 -8.30 -18.24
CA GLY A 195 -22.83 -9.51 -18.57
C GLY A 195 -22.62 -10.61 -17.50
N ALA A 196 -23.69 -11.28 -17.12
CA ALA A 196 -23.67 -12.28 -16.04
C ALA A 196 -22.58 -13.35 -16.26
N GLU A 197 -22.50 -13.88 -17.47
CA GLU A 197 -21.57 -14.94 -17.88
C GLU A 197 -20.33 -14.41 -18.63
N SER A 198 -20.17 -13.08 -18.72
CA SER A 198 -19.02 -12.50 -19.42
C SER A 198 -17.73 -12.77 -18.66
N PRO A 199 -16.68 -13.32 -19.28
CA PRO A 199 -15.37 -13.43 -18.67
C PRO A 199 -14.86 -12.02 -18.28
N LEU A 200 -14.58 -11.80 -16.98
CA LEU A 200 -14.38 -10.48 -16.41
C LEU A 200 -12.94 -10.24 -15.95
N ILE A 201 -12.28 -9.28 -16.58
CA ILE A 201 -11.01 -8.73 -16.14
C ILE A 201 -11.28 -7.42 -15.38
N VAL A 202 -10.77 -7.30 -14.15
CA VAL A 202 -10.84 -6.05 -13.37
C VAL A 202 -9.44 -5.48 -13.19
N CYS A 203 -9.34 -4.16 -13.38
CA CYS A 203 -8.13 -3.38 -13.06
C CYS A 203 -8.54 -2.19 -12.18
N ALA A 204 -8.20 -2.23 -10.90
CA ALA A 204 -8.55 -1.19 -9.94
C ALA A 204 -7.30 -0.46 -9.45
N SER A 205 -7.15 0.82 -9.79
CA SER A 205 -6.04 1.65 -9.32
C SER A 205 -6.19 3.10 -9.74
N ARG A 206 -5.36 3.99 -9.18
CA ARG A 206 -5.20 5.34 -9.72
C ARG A 206 -4.78 5.26 -11.19
N LEU A 207 -5.42 6.04 -12.07
CA LEU A 207 -5.16 6.05 -13.50
C LEU A 207 -3.89 6.86 -13.80
N VAL A 208 -2.76 6.16 -13.81
CA VAL A 208 -1.42 6.69 -14.15
C VAL A 208 -0.67 5.71 -15.05
N LYS A 209 0.23 6.22 -15.87
CA LYS A 209 0.90 5.43 -16.92
C LYS A 209 1.60 4.16 -16.42
N ARG A 210 2.16 4.17 -15.21
CA ARG A 210 2.88 2.99 -14.68
C ARG A 210 1.97 1.80 -14.38
N LYS A 211 0.66 2.03 -14.17
CA LYS A 211 -0.31 0.99 -13.77
C LYS A 211 -0.73 0.06 -14.93
N GLY A 212 -0.45 0.43 -16.18
CA GLY A 212 -0.60 -0.48 -17.32
C GLY A 212 -2.01 -0.67 -17.86
N GLN A 213 -2.98 0.19 -17.48
CA GLN A 213 -4.35 0.11 -18.02
C GLN A 213 -4.38 0.23 -19.55
N ASP A 214 -3.50 1.02 -20.12
CA ASP A 214 -3.33 1.17 -21.58
C ASP A 214 -2.86 -0.13 -22.26
N ARG A 215 -2.10 -0.97 -21.57
CA ARG A 215 -1.73 -2.31 -22.10
C ARG A 215 -2.95 -3.23 -22.15
N LEU A 216 -3.77 -3.22 -21.09
CA LEU A 216 -4.99 -4.03 -21.03
C LEU A 216 -5.97 -3.65 -22.15
N ILE A 217 -6.20 -2.33 -22.37
CA ILE A 217 -7.06 -1.85 -23.47
C ILE A 217 -6.52 -2.33 -24.81
N ARG A 218 -5.22 -2.22 -25.06
CA ARG A 218 -4.58 -2.59 -26.33
C ARG A 218 -4.66 -4.08 -26.63
N VAL A 219 -4.51 -4.93 -25.60
CA VAL A 219 -4.51 -6.38 -25.80
C VAL A 219 -5.91 -7.00 -25.78
N LEU A 220 -6.93 -6.29 -25.29
CA LEU A 220 -8.28 -6.81 -25.14
C LEU A 220 -8.87 -7.38 -26.45
N PRO A 221 -8.73 -6.75 -27.63
CA PRO A 221 -9.21 -7.35 -28.89
C PRO A 221 -8.65 -8.74 -29.14
N ARG A 222 -7.34 -8.93 -28.95
CA ARG A 222 -6.67 -10.24 -29.10
C ARG A 222 -7.12 -11.27 -28.07
N VAL A 223 -7.43 -10.82 -26.85
CA VAL A 223 -8.03 -11.69 -25.82
C VAL A 223 -9.43 -12.10 -26.25
N ARG A 224 -10.24 -11.18 -26.78
CA ARG A 224 -11.63 -11.44 -27.24
C ARG A 224 -11.71 -12.36 -28.45
N GLU A 225 -10.72 -12.37 -29.33
CA GLU A 225 -10.60 -13.35 -30.41
C GLU A 225 -10.56 -14.80 -29.89
N GLN A 226 -9.93 -14.99 -28.72
CA GLN A 226 -9.75 -16.31 -28.12
C GLN A 226 -10.77 -16.60 -27.00
N VAL A 227 -11.30 -15.56 -26.36
CA VAL A 227 -12.29 -15.63 -25.27
C VAL A 227 -13.44 -14.67 -25.62
N PRO A 228 -14.39 -15.09 -26.47
CA PRO A 228 -15.51 -14.24 -26.88
C PRO A 228 -16.30 -13.71 -25.68
N GLY A 229 -16.71 -12.45 -25.74
CA GLY A 229 -17.47 -11.81 -24.68
C GLY A 229 -16.64 -11.31 -23.48
N ALA A 230 -15.31 -11.50 -23.48
CA ALA A 230 -14.46 -10.97 -22.39
C ALA A 230 -14.62 -9.45 -22.22
N GLN A 231 -14.72 -9.01 -20.97
CA GLN A 231 -14.87 -7.62 -20.59
C GLN A 231 -13.71 -7.16 -19.69
N LEU A 232 -13.33 -5.90 -19.87
CA LEU A 232 -12.34 -5.21 -19.03
C LEU A 232 -13.03 -4.06 -18.29
N VAL A 233 -13.03 -4.13 -16.98
CA VAL A 233 -13.52 -3.02 -16.12
C VAL A 233 -12.33 -2.33 -15.48
N ILE A 234 -12.21 -1.04 -15.74
CA ILE A 234 -11.18 -0.17 -15.17
C ILE A 234 -11.83 0.72 -14.11
N VAL A 235 -11.40 0.51 -12.85
CA VAL A 235 -11.89 1.21 -11.67
C VAL A 235 -10.86 2.25 -11.23
N GLY A 236 -11.34 3.48 -10.99
CA GLY A 236 -10.53 4.56 -10.44
C GLY A 236 -10.45 5.80 -11.32
N GLU A 237 -9.71 6.77 -10.84
CA GLU A 237 -9.49 8.07 -11.48
C GLU A 237 -8.01 8.44 -11.50
N GLY A 238 -7.66 9.42 -12.34
CA GLY A 238 -6.29 9.92 -12.36
C GLY A 238 -5.96 10.70 -13.64
N PRO A 239 -4.79 11.32 -13.68
CA PRO A 239 -4.39 12.22 -14.76
C PRO A 239 -4.27 11.52 -16.14
N TYR A 240 -4.22 10.19 -16.17
CA TYR A 240 -4.14 9.42 -17.42
C TYR A 240 -5.51 9.04 -17.99
N ALA A 241 -6.62 9.34 -17.27
CA ALA A 241 -7.98 8.95 -17.65
C ALA A 241 -8.34 9.38 -19.09
N ARG A 242 -8.17 10.67 -19.44
CA ARG A 242 -8.48 11.18 -20.77
C ARG A 242 -7.81 10.37 -21.90
N ARG A 243 -6.55 9.99 -21.70
CA ARG A 243 -5.81 9.19 -22.68
C ARG A 243 -6.34 7.78 -22.78
N LEU A 244 -6.69 7.16 -21.63
CA LEU A 244 -7.25 5.81 -21.61
C LEU A 244 -8.62 5.76 -22.29
N HIS A 245 -9.49 6.75 -22.05
CA HIS A 245 -10.77 6.86 -22.75
C HIS A 245 -10.58 6.93 -24.27
N ALA A 246 -9.70 7.80 -24.74
CA ALA A 246 -9.40 7.92 -26.18
C ALA A 246 -8.82 6.61 -26.78
N MET A 247 -8.07 5.83 -26.00
CA MET A 247 -7.57 4.52 -26.46
C MET A 247 -8.64 3.43 -26.48
N ALA A 248 -9.69 3.58 -25.68
CA ALA A 248 -10.79 2.65 -25.62
C ALA A 248 -11.87 2.93 -26.67
N GLU A 249 -11.82 4.08 -27.38
CA GLU A 249 -12.72 4.37 -28.48
C GLU A 249 -12.62 3.30 -29.57
N GLY A 250 -13.74 2.65 -29.89
CA GLY A 250 -13.80 1.55 -30.85
C GLY A 250 -13.29 0.20 -30.34
N VAL A 251 -12.92 0.09 -29.06
CA VAL A 251 -12.55 -1.20 -28.44
C VAL A 251 -13.73 -1.74 -27.63
N ASP A 252 -14.36 -2.77 -28.15
CA ASP A 252 -15.48 -3.42 -27.48
C ASP A 252 -15.06 -4.10 -26.15
N GLY A 253 -15.97 -4.02 -25.17
CA GLY A 253 -15.79 -4.72 -23.89
C GLY A 253 -14.99 -3.94 -22.85
N VAL A 254 -14.57 -2.70 -23.10
CA VAL A 254 -13.94 -1.83 -22.12
C VAL A 254 -14.99 -0.98 -21.40
N ARG A 255 -14.90 -0.94 -20.08
CA ARG A 255 -15.76 -0.11 -19.22
C ARG A 255 -14.93 0.62 -18.18
N PHE A 256 -15.24 1.90 -17.99
CA PHE A 256 -14.71 2.72 -16.90
C PHE A 256 -15.81 3.00 -15.88
N THR A 257 -15.52 2.82 -14.60
CA THR A 257 -16.48 3.15 -13.53
C THR A 257 -16.24 4.54 -12.93
N GLY A 258 -15.05 5.12 -13.16
CA GLY A 258 -14.57 6.22 -12.34
C GLY A 258 -14.24 5.77 -10.93
N ARG A 259 -14.25 6.71 -9.99
CA ARG A 259 -14.12 6.40 -8.56
C ARG A 259 -15.41 5.76 -8.06
N VAL A 260 -15.28 4.69 -7.33
CA VAL A 260 -16.39 4.00 -6.66
C VAL A 260 -16.23 4.11 -5.14
N SER A 261 -17.27 3.74 -4.39
CA SER A 261 -17.16 3.57 -2.93
C SER A 261 -16.19 2.44 -2.59
N ASP A 262 -15.65 2.45 -1.40
CA ASP A 262 -14.76 1.38 -0.94
C ASP A 262 -15.48 0.01 -0.90
N ASP A 263 -16.79 -0.03 -0.62
CA ASP A 263 -17.58 -1.26 -0.62
C ASP A 263 -17.84 -1.75 -2.04
N ASP A 264 -18.11 -0.84 -2.98
CA ASP A 264 -18.22 -1.19 -4.40
C ASP A 264 -16.89 -1.70 -4.97
N LEU A 265 -15.76 -1.14 -4.51
CA LEU A 265 -14.44 -1.63 -4.89
C LEU A 265 -14.24 -3.07 -4.45
N CYS A 266 -14.57 -3.40 -3.20
CA CYS A 266 -14.47 -4.78 -2.71
C CYS A 266 -15.37 -5.71 -3.52
N ARG A 267 -16.63 -5.32 -3.76
CA ARG A 267 -17.60 -6.12 -4.52
C ARG A 267 -17.15 -6.37 -5.96
N ILE A 268 -16.69 -5.36 -6.67
CA ILE A 268 -16.28 -5.50 -8.07
C ILE A 268 -15.00 -6.33 -8.22
N VAL A 269 -14.06 -6.21 -7.28
CA VAL A 269 -12.86 -7.06 -7.24
C VAL A 269 -13.25 -8.51 -6.98
N ALA A 270 -14.13 -8.80 -6.01
CA ALA A 270 -14.60 -10.14 -5.71
C ALA A 270 -15.44 -10.77 -6.82
N ALA A 271 -16.07 -9.96 -7.70
CA ALA A 271 -16.85 -10.42 -8.84
C ALA A 271 -16.00 -10.73 -10.09
N ALA A 272 -14.70 -10.43 -10.06
CA ALA A 272 -13.78 -10.66 -11.18
C ALA A 272 -13.45 -12.14 -11.38
N ASP A 273 -13.16 -12.53 -12.62
CA ASP A 273 -12.53 -13.81 -12.97
C ASP A 273 -11.00 -13.68 -12.88
N VAL A 274 -10.47 -12.52 -13.23
CA VAL A 274 -9.04 -12.19 -13.17
C VAL A 274 -8.87 -10.72 -12.76
N PHE A 275 -8.01 -10.46 -11.81
CA PHE A 275 -7.54 -9.11 -11.54
C PHE A 275 -6.23 -8.87 -12.29
N ALA A 276 -6.16 -7.83 -13.12
CA ALA A 276 -4.97 -7.59 -13.93
C ALA A 276 -4.49 -6.15 -13.81
N MET A 277 -3.24 -5.96 -13.42
CA MET A 277 -2.58 -4.66 -13.44
C MET A 277 -1.13 -4.84 -13.91
N PRO A 278 -0.88 -4.83 -15.24
CA PRO A 278 0.44 -5.06 -15.81
C PRO A 278 1.34 -3.82 -15.63
N VAL A 279 1.71 -3.56 -14.37
CA VAL A 279 2.56 -2.43 -13.96
C VAL A 279 3.90 -2.43 -14.66
N ARG A 280 4.49 -1.25 -14.80
CA ARG A 280 5.78 -1.10 -15.47
C ARG A 280 6.67 -0.03 -14.82
N THR A 281 7.95 -0.29 -14.81
CA THR A 281 8.98 0.65 -14.36
C THR A 281 9.17 1.76 -15.39
N ARG A 282 9.23 3.01 -14.91
CA ARG A 282 9.45 4.22 -15.70
C ARG A 282 10.47 5.14 -15.03
N GLY A 283 10.93 6.17 -15.78
CA GLY A 283 11.79 7.22 -15.23
C GLY A 283 13.10 6.69 -14.61
N GLY A 284 13.75 5.70 -15.27
CA GLY A 284 15.00 5.14 -14.75
C GLY A 284 14.85 4.42 -13.39
N GLY A 285 13.64 3.93 -13.06
CA GLY A 285 13.39 3.24 -11.78
C GLY A 285 12.86 4.14 -10.66
N LEU A 286 12.48 5.38 -10.98
CA LEU A 286 11.87 6.30 -10.00
C LEU A 286 10.33 6.18 -9.94
N ASP A 287 9.71 5.83 -11.06
CA ASP A 287 8.26 5.63 -11.15
C ASP A 287 7.96 4.13 -11.27
N VAL A 288 7.87 3.47 -10.13
CA VAL A 288 7.66 2.02 -9.97
C VAL A 288 6.49 1.72 -9.05
N GLU A 289 6.03 0.48 -9.05
CA GLU A 289 5.10 0.00 -8.03
C GLU A 289 5.87 -0.31 -6.74
N GLY A 290 5.47 0.30 -5.61
CA GLY A 290 6.17 0.07 -4.34
C GLY A 290 5.97 -1.35 -3.81
N LEU A 291 4.73 -1.82 -3.80
CA LEU A 291 4.33 -3.17 -3.43
C LEU A 291 3.18 -3.66 -4.33
N GLY A 292 2.05 -2.91 -4.37
CA GLY A 292 0.85 -3.28 -5.11
C GLY A 292 -0.17 -4.00 -4.25
N ILE A 293 -0.62 -3.37 -3.17
CA ILE A 293 -1.62 -3.93 -2.24
C ILE A 293 -2.88 -4.45 -2.93
N VAL A 294 -3.28 -3.84 -4.04
CA VAL A 294 -4.47 -4.26 -4.81
C VAL A 294 -4.39 -5.70 -5.35
N PHE A 295 -3.18 -6.23 -5.56
CA PHE A 295 -3.00 -7.64 -5.91
C PHE A 295 -3.33 -8.54 -4.71
N LEU A 296 -2.94 -8.13 -3.51
CA LEU A 296 -3.24 -8.85 -2.28
C LEU A 296 -4.75 -8.76 -1.94
N GLU A 297 -5.38 -7.61 -2.20
CA GLU A 297 -6.83 -7.42 -2.05
C GLU A 297 -7.61 -8.36 -2.98
N ALA A 298 -7.19 -8.49 -4.25
CA ALA A 298 -7.80 -9.43 -5.19
C ALA A 298 -7.59 -10.90 -4.77
N GLN A 299 -6.38 -11.25 -4.35
CA GLN A 299 -6.08 -12.60 -3.84
C GLN A 299 -6.87 -12.92 -2.57
N ALA A 300 -7.11 -11.94 -1.69
CA ALA A 300 -7.99 -12.12 -0.52
C ALA A 300 -9.44 -12.47 -0.91
N CYS A 301 -9.90 -11.99 -2.07
CA CYS A 301 -11.19 -12.33 -2.67
C CYS A 301 -11.18 -13.68 -3.46
N GLU A 302 -10.11 -14.46 -3.39
CA GLU A 302 -9.91 -15.68 -4.21
C GLU A 302 -9.89 -15.40 -5.72
N VAL A 303 -9.45 -14.22 -6.13
CA VAL A 303 -9.30 -13.85 -7.53
C VAL A 303 -7.84 -13.95 -7.94
N PRO A 304 -7.49 -14.76 -8.97
CA PRO A 304 -6.12 -14.87 -9.46
C PRO A 304 -5.67 -13.55 -10.09
N VAL A 305 -4.37 -13.24 -9.97
CA VAL A 305 -3.83 -11.98 -10.41
C VAL A 305 -2.87 -12.10 -11.59
N VAL A 306 -2.87 -11.08 -12.45
CA VAL A 306 -1.84 -10.85 -13.47
C VAL A 306 -1.14 -9.55 -13.16
N ALA A 307 0.08 -9.64 -12.65
CA ALA A 307 0.90 -8.50 -12.25
C ALA A 307 1.99 -8.23 -13.29
N GLY A 308 2.39 -6.97 -13.44
CA GLY A 308 3.57 -6.64 -14.25
C GLY A 308 4.85 -6.80 -13.44
N ASP A 309 5.95 -7.16 -14.09
CA ASP A 309 7.29 -7.21 -13.50
C ASP A 309 7.84 -5.79 -13.29
N SER A 310 7.46 -5.17 -12.18
CA SER A 310 7.88 -3.82 -11.83
C SER A 310 7.81 -3.55 -10.33
N GLY A 311 8.94 -3.14 -9.78
CA GLY A 311 9.02 -2.79 -8.36
C GLY A 311 8.76 -3.98 -7.44
N GLY A 312 8.00 -3.76 -6.37
CA GLY A 312 7.60 -4.82 -5.44
C GLY A 312 6.37 -5.62 -5.88
N ALA A 313 5.78 -5.35 -7.05
CA ALA A 313 4.59 -6.08 -7.50
C ALA A 313 4.81 -7.60 -7.61
N PRO A 314 5.95 -8.12 -8.12
CA PRO A 314 6.22 -9.55 -8.13
C PRO A 314 6.22 -10.20 -6.74
N GLU A 315 6.57 -9.46 -5.69
CA GLU A 315 6.63 -9.97 -4.31
C GLU A 315 5.23 -10.26 -3.72
N THR A 316 4.18 -9.73 -4.34
CA THR A 316 2.79 -9.99 -3.95
C THR A 316 2.20 -11.24 -4.60
N VAL A 317 2.90 -11.84 -5.55
CA VAL A 317 2.40 -12.95 -6.38
C VAL A 317 3.28 -14.18 -6.18
N THR A 318 2.67 -15.31 -5.85
CA THR A 318 3.36 -16.61 -5.84
C THR A 318 3.04 -17.36 -7.14
N ASP A 319 3.87 -18.35 -7.49
CA ASP A 319 3.64 -19.23 -8.67
C ASP A 319 2.27 -19.91 -8.67
N HIS A 320 1.62 -19.98 -7.51
CA HIS A 320 0.32 -20.62 -7.30
C HIS A 320 -0.83 -19.62 -7.14
N SER A 321 -0.59 -18.32 -7.08
CA SER A 321 -1.62 -17.30 -6.84
C SER A 321 -1.87 -16.36 -8.01
N GLY A 322 -0.98 -16.39 -9.01
CA GLY A 322 -1.10 -15.50 -10.17
C GLY A 322 0.02 -15.68 -11.18
N VAL A 323 0.14 -14.71 -12.06
CA VAL A 323 1.15 -14.68 -13.12
C VAL A 323 1.84 -13.32 -13.13
N VAL A 324 3.16 -13.32 -13.11
CA VAL A 324 3.95 -12.10 -13.35
C VAL A 324 4.32 -12.04 -14.83
N VAL A 325 3.98 -10.94 -15.49
CA VAL A 325 4.26 -10.72 -16.90
C VAL A 325 5.26 -9.57 -17.11
N ASP A 326 6.17 -9.75 -18.03
CA ASP A 326 7.11 -8.75 -18.48
C ASP A 326 6.44 -7.65 -19.36
N LYS A 327 7.23 -6.90 -20.13
CA LYS A 327 6.72 -5.87 -21.03
C LYS A 327 6.12 -6.42 -22.33
N ASN A 328 6.20 -7.71 -22.57
CA ASN A 328 5.68 -8.35 -23.78
C ASN A 328 4.14 -8.46 -23.72
N ASP A 329 3.46 -7.91 -24.71
CA ASP A 329 2.01 -7.98 -24.81
C ASP A 329 1.51 -9.40 -25.16
N ASP A 330 2.32 -10.24 -25.81
CA ASP A 330 1.96 -11.64 -26.08
C ASP A 330 1.90 -12.46 -24.79
N ALA A 331 2.85 -12.24 -23.86
CA ALA A 331 2.83 -12.87 -22.55
C ALA A 331 1.59 -12.45 -21.74
N LEU A 332 1.21 -11.17 -21.82
CA LEU A 332 0.00 -10.65 -21.17
C LEU A 332 -1.27 -11.29 -21.76
N VAL A 333 -1.38 -11.39 -23.10
CA VAL A 333 -2.51 -12.05 -23.76
C VAL A 333 -2.58 -13.52 -23.34
N ALA A 334 -1.47 -14.25 -23.39
CA ALA A 334 -1.41 -15.66 -23.03
C ALA A 334 -1.85 -15.91 -21.58
N ALA A 335 -1.38 -15.07 -20.63
CA ALA A 335 -1.76 -15.17 -19.22
C ALA A 335 -3.27 -14.93 -19.02
N LEU A 336 -3.82 -13.86 -19.63
CA LEU A 336 -5.25 -13.55 -19.53
C LEU A 336 -6.12 -14.65 -20.15
N VAL A 337 -5.79 -15.10 -21.37
CA VAL A 337 -6.54 -16.16 -22.05
C VAL A 337 -6.52 -17.47 -21.27
N ARG A 338 -5.34 -17.88 -20.77
CA ARG A 338 -5.19 -19.09 -19.95
C ARG A 338 -6.11 -19.04 -18.72
N LEU A 339 -6.08 -17.96 -17.97
CA LEU A 339 -6.89 -17.81 -16.77
C LEU A 339 -8.39 -17.71 -17.09
N LEU A 340 -8.77 -16.98 -18.13
CA LEU A 340 -10.20 -16.82 -18.49
C LEU A 340 -10.83 -18.12 -19.02
N ARG A 341 -10.06 -19.00 -19.67
CA ARG A 341 -10.54 -20.26 -20.22
C ARG A 341 -10.61 -21.41 -19.22
N ASP A 342 -9.84 -21.33 -18.14
CA ASP A 342 -9.69 -22.43 -17.18
C ASP A 342 -10.26 -22.06 -15.81
N PRO A 343 -11.54 -22.38 -15.53
CA PRO A 343 -12.16 -22.08 -14.24
C PRO A 343 -11.54 -22.87 -13.08
N LEU A 344 -11.04 -24.10 -13.31
CA LEU A 344 -10.40 -24.89 -12.26
C LEU A 344 -9.06 -24.29 -11.86
N LEU A 345 -8.30 -23.79 -12.83
CA LEU A 345 -7.06 -23.08 -12.56
C LEU A 345 -7.33 -21.79 -11.78
N ARG A 346 -8.37 -21.02 -12.17
CA ARG A 346 -8.76 -19.82 -11.43
C ARG A 346 -9.11 -20.12 -9.98
N GLU A 347 -9.92 -21.16 -9.74
CA GLU A 347 -10.31 -21.57 -8.39
C GLU A 347 -9.08 -22.01 -7.58
N SER A 348 -8.21 -22.82 -8.14
CA SER A 348 -7.00 -23.29 -7.49
C SER A 348 -6.08 -22.12 -7.12
N MET A 349 -5.83 -21.22 -8.07
CA MET A 349 -4.97 -20.03 -7.85
C MET A 349 -5.61 -19.04 -6.87
N GLY A 350 -6.91 -18.82 -6.96
CA GLY A 350 -7.63 -17.96 -6.05
C GLY A 350 -7.52 -18.43 -4.59
N LYS A 351 -7.78 -19.71 -4.34
CA LYS A 351 -7.63 -20.32 -3.01
C LYS A 351 -6.18 -20.24 -2.49
N ALA A 352 -5.21 -20.45 -3.36
CA ALA A 352 -3.79 -20.34 -3.00
C ALA A 352 -3.43 -18.88 -2.65
N GLY A 353 -3.92 -17.92 -3.43
CA GLY A 353 -3.74 -16.49 -3.19
C GLY A 353 -4.32 -16.04 -1.85
N ARG A 354 -5.55 -16.45 -1.53
CA ARG A 354 -6.15 -16.14 -0.23
C ARG A 354 -5.33 -16.70 0.94
N ARG A 355 -4.90 -17.95 0.86
CA ARG A 355 -4.02 -18.53 1.90
C ARG A 355 -2.71 -17.77 2.04
N HIS A 356 -2.12 -17.33 0.94
CA HIS A 356 -0.91 -16.51 0.95
C HIS A 356 -1.15 -15.19 1.69
N VAL A 357 -2.23 -14.45 1.36
CA VAL A 357 -2.58 -13.20 2.04
C VAL A 357 -2.85 -13.41 3.54
N GLN A 358 -3.61 -14.45 3.88
CA GLN A 358 -3.92 -14.75 5.29
C GLN A 358 -2.69 -15.03 6.12
N ARG A 359 -1.68 -15.71 5.56
CA ARG A 359 -0.48 -16.11 6.25
C ARG A 359 0.56 -15.00 6.35
N GLU A 360 0.68 -14.12 5.34
CA GLU A 360 1.79 -13.16 5.25
C GLU A 360 1.35 -11.70 5.32
N PHE A 361 0.12 -11.36 4.91
CA PHE A 361 -0.32 -9.99 4.70
C PHE A 361 -1.62 -9.62 5.41
N SER A 362 -2.19 -10.51 6.22
CA SER A 362 -3.38 -10.16 7.00
C SER A 362 -3.02 -9.16 8.11
N TRP A 363 -3.99 -8.34 8.51
CA TRP A 363 -3.82 -7.44 9.65
C TRP A 363 -3.52 -8.19 10.95
N GLN A 364 -3.97 -9.44 11.10
CA GLN A 364 -3.58 -10.26 12.23
C GLN A 364 -2.06 -10.43 12.30
N VAL A 365 -1.44 -10.86 11.21
CA VAL A 365 0.01 -11.14 11.15
C VAL A 365 0.83 -9.84 11.20
N LEU A 366 0.44 -8.84 10.42
CA LEU A 366 1.19 -7.60 10.33
C LEU A 366 0.95 -6.69 11.55
N GLY A 367 -0.23 -6.75 12.16
CA GLY A 367 -0.51 -6.09 13.43
C GLY A 367 0.34 -6.66 14.57
N GLU A 368 0.49 -7.99 14.65
CA GLU A 368 1.41 -8.65 15.61
C GLU A 368 2.85 -8.21 15.40
N ARG A 369 3.33 -8.22 14.16
CA ARG A 369 4.67 -7.74 13.82
C ARG A 369 4.89 -6.27 14.17
N CYS A 370 3.90 -5.42 13.90
CA CYS A 370 3.96 -3.99 14.28
C CYS A 370 4.01 -3.82 15.80
N GLU A 371 3.19 -4.57 16.53
CA GLU A 371 3.18 -4.58 17.99
C GLU A 371 4.54 -4.99 18.55
N GLU A 372 5.12 -6.07 18.07
CA GLU A 372 6.47 -6.51 18.46
C GLU A 372 7.51 -5.44 18.16
N LEU A 373 7.46 -4.80 17.00
CA LEU A 373 8.40 -3.75 16.63
C LEU A 373 8.32 -2.51 17.52
N LEU A 374 7.11 -2.13 17.92
CA LEU A 374 6.89 -0.88 18.67
C LEU A 374 6.98 -1.06 20.18
N PHE A 375 6.70 -2.26 20.70
CA PHE A 375 6.57 -2.52 22.14
C PHE A 375 7.57 -3.57 22.70
N SER A 376 8.46 -4.15 21.86
CA SER A 376 9.56 -4.94 22.43
C SER A 376 10.48 -4.04 23.26
N GLN A 377 10.84 -4.52 24.43
CA GLN A 377 11.96 -3.90 25.16
C GLN A 377 13.20 -3.99 24.26
N ALA A 378 14.00 -2.93 24.23
CA ALA A 378 15.33 -3.05 23.66
C ALA A 378 16.00 -4.26 24.36
N LEU A 379 16.43 -5.24 23.56
CA LEU A 379 17.26 -6.32 24.09
C LEU A 379 18.44 -5.61 24.74
N GLY A 380 18.44 -5.57 26.06
CA GLY A 380 19.57 -5.06 26.81
C GLY A 380 20.77 -5.93 26.44
N ASP A 381 21.86 -5.27 26.11
CA ASP A 381 23.17 -5.87 25.89
C ASP A 381 23.59 -6.76 27.05
#